data_ba8b0d71cbbb74f539f7cfc2a2a61634
#
_entry.id   ba8b0d71cbbb74f539f7cfc2a2a61634
#
_cell.length_a   1.000
_cell.length_b   1.000
_cell.length_c   1.000
_cell.angle_alpha   90.00
_cell.angle_beta   90.00
_cell.angle_gamma   90.00
#
_symmetry.space_group_name_H-M   'P 1'
#
loop_
_entity.id
_entity.type
_entity.pdbx_description
1 polymer ?
#
loop_
_entity_poly.entity_id
_entity_poly.type
_entity_poly.pdbx_seq_one_letter_code
_entity_poly.pdbx_strand_id
1 'polypeptide(L)'
;MEIQNFHNAEFGSLRVIQNEKGELMFCLADVCKALGIGNPSQIKTRLDGGDLISNEVTTMGKNQYGVFSRTTSMTFIGEPNLYRCIFQSKKEGAKRFQDWVFGD
;
A
#
# COMPACT_ATOMS: atom_id res chain seq x y z
N MET A 1 10.13 -10.90 6.10
CA MET A 1 9.81 -9.49 5.81
C MET A 1 8.77 -9.02 6.82
N GLU A 2 9.06 -7.93 7.47
CA GLU A 2 8.19 -7.40 8.50
C GLU A 2 7.28 -6.31 7.93
N ILE A 3 5.98 -6.45 8.16
CA ILE A 3 5.00 -5.48 7.73
C ILE A 3 4.60 -4.62 8.93
N GLN A 4 4.75 -3.31 8.80
CA GLN A 4 4.29 -2.36 9.81
C GLN A 4 2.96 -1.79 9.39
N ASN A 5 2.04 -1.63 10.34
CA ASN A 5 0.73 -1.04 10.11
C ASN A 5 0.65 0.32 10.76
N PHE A 6 0.30 1.33 9.98
CA PHE A 6 0.03 2.67 10.47
C PHE A 6 -1.45 2.95 10.32
N HIS A 7 -2.06 3.59 11.31
CA HIS A 7 -3.49 3.87 11.33
C HIS A 7 -3.73 5.37 11.37
N ASN A 8 -4.74 5.79 10.63
CA ASN A 8 -5.18 7.18 10.59
C ASN A 8 -6.70 7.20 10.56
N ALA A 9 -7.30 8.11 11.32
CA ALA A 9 -8.76 8.19 11.43
C ALA A 9 -9.43 8.51 10.09
N GLU A 10 -8.77 9.27 9.24
CA GLU A 10 -9.30 9.65 7.93
C GLU A 10 -9.02 8.60 6.86
N PHE A 11 -7.84 8.00 6.86
CA PHE A 11 -7.36 7.17 5.76
C PHE A 11 -7.35 5.66 6.05
N GLY A 12 -7.57 5.26 7.30
CA GLY A 12 -7.55 3.86 7.68
C GLY A 12 -6.14 3.34 7.88
N SER A 13 -5.90 2.11 7.48
CA SER A 13 -4.62 1.43 7.68
C SER A 13 -3.73 1.56 6.46
N LEU A 14 -2.44 1.76 6.69
CA LEU A 14 -1.41 1.76 5.65
C LEU A 14 -0.33 0.77 6.07
N ARG A 15 -0.14 -0.27 5.27
CA ARG A 15 0.90 -1.28 5.49
C ARG A 15 2.17 -0.85 4.78
N VAL A 16 3.30 -0.94 5.49
CA VAL A 16 4.59 -0.45 5.03
C VAL A 16 5.64 -1.52 5.29
N ILE A 17 6.56 -1.70 4.35
CA ILE A 17 7.73 -2.56 4.52
C ILE A 17 8.99 -1.76 4.21
N GLN A 18 10.16 -2.29 4.61
CA GLN A 18 11.45 -1.77 4.16
C GLN A 18 12.03 -2.73 3.13
N ASN A 19 12.61 -2.18 2.05
CA ASN A 19 13.30 -3.01 1.08
C ASN A 19 14.75 -3.28 1.57
N GLU A 20 15.54 -3.96 0.74
CA GLU A 20 16.91 -4.33 1.09
C GLU A 20 17.82 -3.13 1.34
N LYS A 21 17.46 -1.98 0.76
CA LYS A 21 18.21 -0.73 0.94
C LYS A 21 17.74 0.09 2.14
N GLY A 22 16.78 -0.43 2.89
CA GLY A 22 16.18 0.29 4.03
C GLY A 22 15.16 1.34 3.64
N GLU A 23 14.79 1.41 2.38
CA GLU A 23 13.78 2.36 1.90
C GLU A 23 12.37 1.87 2.20
N LEU A 24 11.48 2.80 2.51
CA LEU A 24 10.08 2.45 2.80
C LEU A 24 9.32 2.17 1.51
N MET A 25 8.53 1.09 1.56
CA MET A 25 7.64 0.68 0.47
C MET A 25 6.23 0.60 1.01
N PHE A 26 5.27 1.09 0.26
CA PHE A 26 3.88 1.27 0.71
C PHE A 26 2.95 0.32 -0.04
N CYS A 27 2.01 -0.28 0.68
CA CYS A 27 1.03 -1.17 0.07
C CYS A 27 0.14 -0.40 -0.91
N LEU A 28 0.17 -0.77 -2.19
CA LEU A 28 -0.56 -0.06 -3.23
C LEU A 28 -2.07 -0.09 -2.99
N ALA A 29 -2.61 -1.23 -2.55
CA ALA A 29 -4.05 -1.34 -2.28
C ALA A 29 -4.50 -0.36 -1.19
N ASP A 30 -3.69 -0.22 -0.13
CA ASP A 30 -4.00 0.70 0.96
C ASP A 30 -3.91 2.16 0.51
N VAL A 31 -2.89 2.47 -0.30
CA VAL A 31 -2.72 3.81 -0.89
C VAL A 31 -3.92 4.17 -1.75
N CYS A 32 -4.33 3.26 -2.63
CA CYS A 32 -5.47 3.50 -3.51
C CYS A 32 -6.77 3.70 -2.71
N LYS A 33 -6.96 2.91 -1.67
CA LYS A 33 -8.13 3.05 -0.80
C LYS A 33 -8.14 4.40 -0.10
N ALA A 34 -7.00 4.83 0.42
CA ALA A 34 -6.87 6.11 1.10
C ALA A 34 -7.12 7.29 0.15
N LEU A 35 -6.65 7.18 -1.09
CA LEU A 35 -6.74 8.26 -2.07
C LEU A 35 -8.01 8.20 -2.94
N GLY A 36 -8.88 7.22 -2.70
CA GLY A 36 -10.11 7.09 -3.47
C GLY A 36 -9.91 6.60 -4.90
N ILE A 37 -8.82 5.89 -5.16
CA ILE A 37 -8.55 5.30 -6.47
C ILE A 37 -9.22 3.93 -6.52
N GLY A 38 -10.20 3.79 -7.41
CA GLY A 38 -11.06 2.61 -7.43
C GLY A 38 -10.47 1.36 -8.06
N ASN A 39 -9.39 1.49 -8.85
CA ASN A 39 -8.83 0.35 -9.57
C ASN A 39 -7.30 0.31 -9.45
N PRO A 40 -6.76 -0.37 -8.42
CA PRO A 40 -5.32 -0.48 -8.25
C PRO A 40 -4.60 -1.15 -9.42
N SER A 41 -5.24 -2.12 -10.07
CA SER A 41 -4.63 -2.81 -11.22
C SER A 41 -4.42 -1.85 -12.39
N GLN A 42 -5.33 -0.92 -12.59
CA GLN A 42 -5.21 0.04 -13.67
C GLN A 42 -4.13 1.07 -13.38
N ILE A 43 -4.07 1.59 -12.15
CA ILE A 43 -3.04 2.57 -11.81
C ILE A 43 -1.65 1.96 -11.83
N LYS A 44 -1.53 0.68 -11.48
CA LYS A 44 -0.25 -0.04 -11.51
C LYS A 44 0.42 0.05 -12.88
N THR A 45 -0.35 0.05 -13.96
CA THR A 45 0.20 0.15 -15.32
C THR A 45 0.84 1.51 -15.60
N ARG A 46 0.53 2.52 -14.81
CA ARG A 46 1.03 3.89 -14.97
C ARG A 46 2.21 4.19 -14.06
N LEU A 47 2.62 3.23 -13.24
CA LEU A 47 3.70 3.42 -12.29
C LEU A 47 5.02 2.92 -12.85
N ASP A 48 6.11 3.40 -12.25
CA ASP A 48 7.45 2.95 -12.62
C ASP A 48 7.68 1.54 -12.07
N GLY A 49 7.87 0.57 -12.97
CA GLY A 49 8.09 -0.82 -12.59
C GLY A 49 9.37 -1.05 -11.80
N GLY A 50 10.36 -0.16 -11.89
CA GLY A 50 11.59 -0.25 -11.13
C GLY A 50 11.44 0.12 -9.66
N ASP A 51 10.30 0.73 -9.30
CA ASP A 51 10.00 1.15 -7.93
C ASP A 51 8.78 0.40 -7.40
N LEU A 52 8.64 -0.85 -7.79
CA LEU A 52 7.45 -1.64 -7.48
C LEU A 52 7.88 -3.07 -7.17
N ILE A 53 7.38 -3.60 -6.06
CA ILE A 53 7.65 -4.97 -5.62
C ILE A 53 6.32 -5.68 -5.43
N SER A 54 6.21 -6.88 -5.99
CA SER A 54 5.08 -7.77 -5.72
C SER A 54 5.56 -8.93 -4.87
N ASN A 55 4.93 -9.12 -3.73
CA ASN A 55 5.26 -10.19 -2.79
C ASN A 55 4.05 -11.02 -2.47
N GLU A 56 4.28 -12.31 -2.22
CA GLU A 56 3.24 -13.19 -1.70
C GLU A 56 3.26 -13.14 -0.18
N VAL A 57 2.08 -12.94 0.40
CA VAL A 57 1.91 -12.93 1.85
C VAL A 57 0.95 -14.07 2.21
N THR A 58 1.40 -14.96 3.09
CA THR A 58 0.58 -16.06 3.56
C THR A 58 0.00 -15.71 4.92
N THR A 59 -1.32 -15.78 5.02
CA THR A 59 -2.05 -15.50 6.24
C THR A 59 -2.65 -16.80 6.75
N MET A 60 -2.48 -17.07 8.05
CA MET A 60 -3.08 -18.23 8.71
C MET A 60 -4.37 -17.80 9.36
N GLY A 61 -5.42 -18.60 9.15
CA GLY A 61 -6.72 -18.35 9.75
C GLY A 61 -7.27 -19.60 10.40
N LYS A 62 -8.34 -19.43 11.16
CA LYS A 62 -9.00 -20.52 11.84
C LYS A 62 -10.50 -20.37 11.71
N ASN A 63 -11.17 -21.45 11.34
CA ASN A 63 -12.62 -21.48 11.26
C ASN A 63 -13.16 -22.78 11.86
N GLN A 64 -14.47 -23.03 11.72
CA GLN A 64 -15.11 -24.24 12.26
C GLN A 64 -14.57 -25.54 11.66
N TYR A 65 -13.90 -25.49 10.53
CA TYR A 65 -13.34 -26.67 9.85
C TYR A 65 -11.84 -26.86 10.17
N GLY A 66 -11.23 -25.97 10.96
CA GLY A 66 -9.84 -26.06 11.35
C GLY A 66 -9.01 -24.86 10.94
N VAL A 67 -7.70 -25.08 10.85
CA VAL A 67 -6.75 -24.05 10.45
C VAL A 67 -6.61 -24.06 8.93
N PHE A 68 -6.62 -22.87 8.33
CA PHE A 68 -6.38 -22.71 6.90
C PHE A 68 -5.29 -21.68 6.64
N SER A 69 -4.65 -21.78 5.49
CA SER A 69 -3.71 -20.76 5.03
C SER A 69 -4.22 -20.14 3.73
N ARG A 70 -4.00 -18.84 3.58
CA ARG A 70 -4.34 -18.11 2.36
C ARG A 70 -3.13 -17.33 1.91
N THR A 71 -2.70 -17.54 0.66
CA THR A 71 -1.62 -16.78 0.07
C THR A 71 -2.20 -15.70 -0.85
N THR A 72 -1.82 -14.46 -0.61
CA THR A 72 -2.28 -13.32 -1.40
C THR A 72 -1.07 -12.58 -1.93
N SER A 73 -1.13 -12.20 -3.21
CA SER A 73 -0.10 -11.36 -3.80
C SER A 73 -0.37 -9.91 -3.43
N MET A 74 0.65 -9.23 -2.88
CA MET A 74 0.57 -7.83 -2.48
C MET A 74 1.62 -7.03 -3.24
N THR A 75 1.22 -5.87 -3.74
CA THR A 75 2.12 -4.95 -4.43
C THR A 75 2.48 -3.80 -3.49
N PHE A 76 3.78 -3.51 -3.40
CA PHE A 76 4.31 -2.39 -2.64
C PHE A 76 5.02 -1.44 -3.59
N ILE A 77 4.88 -0.15 -3.34
CA ILE A 77 5.47 0.90 -4.17
C ILE A 77 6.37 1.80 -3.33
N GLY A 78 7.43 2.29 -3.94
CA GLY A 78 8.33 3.23 -3.29
C GLY A 78 7.80 4.65 -3.32
N GLU A 79 8.59 5.56 -2.76
CA GLU A 79 8.21 6.96 -2.64
C GLU A 79 7.90 7.64 -3.99
N PRO A 80 8.71 7.47 -5.06
CA PRO A 80 8.38 8.09 -6.34
C PRO A 80 7.00 7.69 -6.89
N ASN A 81 6.67 6.40 -6.79
CA ASN A 81 5.36 5.93 -7.23
C ASN A 81 4.24 6.40 -6.32
N LEU A 82 4.53 6.57 -5.03
CA LEU A 82 3.55 7.12 -4.10
C LEU A 82 3.17 8.55 -4.51
N TYR A 83 4.14 9.37 -4.88
CA TYR A 83 3.86 10.72 -5.41
C TYR A 83 3.02 10.67 -6.67
N ARG A 84 3.28 9.72 -7.57
CA ARG A 84 2.47 9.54 -8.78
C ARG A 84 1.02 9.23 -8.45
N CYS A 85 0.78 8.39 -7.46
CA CYS A 85 -0.58 8.09 -6.99
C CYS A 85 -1.25 9.34 -6.44
N ILE A 86 -0.54 10.12 -5.63
CA ILE A 86 -1.06 11.35 -5.04
C ILE A 86 -1.46 12.34 -6.14
N PHE A 87 -0.60 12.51 -7.16
CA PHE A 87 -0.89 13.40 -8.28
C PHE A 87 -2.10 12.97 -9.09
N GLN A 88 -2.30 11.66 -9.24
CA GLN A 88 -3.44 11.14 -9.99
C GLN A 88 -4.74 11.16 -9.21
N SER A 89 -4.66 11.28 -7.90
CA SER A 89 -5.83 11.33 -7.05
C SER A 89 -6.53 12.68 -7.18
N LYS A 90 -7.84 12.62 -7.36
CA LYS A 90 -8.67 13.83 -7.39
C LYS A 90 -9.37 14.03 -6.05
N LYS A 91 -9.05 13.20 -5.07
CA LYS A 91 -9.66 13.28 -3.76
C LYS A 91 -9.13 14.50 -3.00
N GLU A 92 -10.04 15.21 -2.36
CA GLU A 92 -9.71 16.43 -1.61
C GLU A 92 -8.67 16.18 -0.51
N GLY A 93 -8.66 14.98 0.06
CA GLY A 93 -7.75 14.63 1.14
C GLY A 93 -6.33 14.25 0.70
N ALA A 94 -6.01 14.31 -0.59
CA ALA A 94 -4.71 13.84 -1.08
C ALA A 94 -3.53 14.57 -0.43
N LYS A 95 -3.65 15.89 -0.23
CA LYS A 95 -2.59 16.66 0.44
C LYS A 95 -2.46 16.25 1.92
N ARG A 96 -3.56 16.02 2.61
CA ARG A 96 -3.52 15.56 4.01
C ARG A 96 -2.90 14.16 4.11
N PHE A 97 -3.16 13.29 3.14
CA PHE A 97 -2.52 11.98 3.07
C PHE A 97 -1.01 12.13 2.90
N GLN A 98 -0.58 13.00 1.98
CA GLN A 98 0.83 13.28 1.76
C GLN A 98 1.49 13.79 3.05
N ASP A 99 0.85 14.74 3.73
CA ASP A 99 1.36 15.30 4.97
C ASP A 99 1.48 14.23 6.07
N TRP A 100 0.51 13.34 6.15
CA TRP A 100 0.54 12.26 7.12
C TRP A 100 1.71 11.30 6.86
N VAL A 101 1.89 10.90 5.61
CA VAL A 101 2.93 9.92 5.25
C VAL A 101 4.33 10.52 5.37
N PHE A 102 4.52 11.76 4.95
CA PHE A 102 5.84 12.39 4.91
C PHE A 102 6.12 13.33 6.09
N GLY A 103 5.18 13.50 6.99
CA GLY A 103 5.39 14.23 8.24
C GLY A 103 5.34 15.74 8.14
N ASP A 104 4.71 16.27 7.14
CA ASP A 104 4.59 17.74 6.98
C ASP A 104 3.15 18.18 7.07
#